data_998fa9aa4f73682de7337896aa4051a7
#
_entry.id   998fa9aa4f73682de7337896aa4051a7
#
_cell.length_a   1.000
_cell.length_b   1.000
_cell.length_c   1.000
_cell.angle_alpha   90.00
_cell.angle_beta   90.00
_cell.angle_gamma   90.00
#
_symmetry.space_group_name_H-M   'P 1'
#
loop_
_entity.id
_entity.type
_entity.pdbx_description
1 polymer ?
#
loop_
_entity_poly.entity_id
_entity_poly.type
_entity_poly.pdbx_seq_one_letter_code
_entity_poly.pdbx_strand_id
1 'polypeptide(L)'
;VRQYKYIRLALGLHPLLAKEHSKEYLKFKEYANKTSYIGEVGLDFSREGISTKDIQIQSFEYVLNCIKGQNKIVSLHSRRAEKETLQMLLANKIENAIFHWYSGSISILESIAKSGYYFSINSAMTLSENGRKIISKIPKDLILTETDYPYIENSNMKIVHTYLSNIWNVSEVEVDQKIASNFKKIVSTQIK
;
A
#
# COMPACT_ATOMS: atom_id res chain seq x y z
N VAL A 1 13.50 -17.41 4.87
CA VAL A 1 13.35 -16.10 4.20
C VAL A 1 14.65 -15.33 4.11
N ARG A 2 15.58 -15.53 5.06
CA ARG A 2 16.95 -14.96 4.95
C ARG A 2 17.78 -15.48 3.77
N GLN A 3 17.31 -16.53 3.07
CA GLN A 3 18.01 -17.11 1.90
C GLN A 3 17.95 -16.23 0.64
N TYR A 4 17.01 -15.27 0.58
CA TYR A 4 16.81 -14.44 -0.61
C TYR A 4 17.24 -12.99 -0.34
N LYS A 5 18.32 -12.59 -0.98
CA LYS A 5 18.94 -11.25 -0.80
C LYS A 5 17.95 -10.09 -1.08
N TYR A 6 17.05 -10.29 -2.02
CA TYR A 6 16.16 -9.23 -2.54
C TYR A 6 14.68 -9.44 -2.18
N ILE A 7 14.33 -10.50 -1.44
CA ILE A 7 12.95 -10.78 -1.03
C ILE A 7 12.77 -10.43 0.43
N ARG A 8 11.69 -9.70 0.73
CA ARG A 8 11.24 -9.41 2.09
C ARG A 8 9.79 -9.84 2.23
N LEU A 9 9.48 -10.51 3.33
CA LEU A 9 8.10 -10.87 3.66
C LEU A 9 7.45 -9.74 4.43
N ALA A 10 6.24 -9.40 4.04
CA ALA A 10 5.34 -8.57 4.81
C ALA A 10 4.41 -9.45 5.68
N LEU A 11 4.08 -8.97 6.86
CA LEU A 11 3.13 -9.61 7.76
C LEU A 11 1.78 -8.88 7.65
N GLY A 12 0.73 -9.60 7.26
CA GLY A 12 -0.58 -9.00 7.00
C GLY A 12 -1.74 -9.69 7.69
N LEU A 13 -2.85 -8.96 7.78
CA LEU A 13 -4.20 -9.43 8.07
C LEU A 13 -5.13 -8.79 7.04
N HIS A 14 -5.32 -9.48 5.91
CA HIS A 14 -6.04 -8.94 4.76
C HIS A 14 -7.54 -8.75 5.08
N PRO A 15 -8.15 -7.57 4.83
CA PRO A 15 -9.50 -7.24 5.31
C PRO A 15 -10.60 -8.20 4.85
N LEU A 16 -10.49 -8.80 3.68
CA LEU A 16 -11.47 -9.80 3.22
C LEU A 16 -11.44 -11.11 4.03
N LEU A 17 -10.40 -11.34 4.84
CA LEU A 17 -10.29 -12.48 5.75
C LEU A 17 -10.64 -12.11 7.20
N ALA A 18 -11.29 -10.98 7.44
CA ALA A 18 -11.54 -10.42 8.77
C ALA A 18 -12.18 -11.39 9.77
N LYS A 19 -13.05 -12.31 9.32
CA LYS A 19 -13.68 -13.33 10.18
C LYS A 19 -12.68 -14.24 10.88
N GLU A 20 -11.48 -14.41 10.31
CA GLU A 20 -10.43 -15.28 10.87
C GLU A 20 -9.42 -14.53 11.74
N HIS A 21 -9.41 -13.19 11.69
CA HIS A 21 -8.37 -12.36 12.28
C HIS A 21 -8.22 -12.56 13.81
N SER A 22 -9.32 -12.78 14.52
CA SER A 22 -9.27 -12.99 15.98
C SER A 22 -8.40 -14.15 16.40
N LYS A 23 -8.30 -15.18 15.55
CA LYS A 23 -7.45 -16.38 15.78
C LYS A 23 -5.96 -16.07 15.54
N GLU A 24 -5.66 -15.02 14.76
CA GLU A 24 -4.32 -14.67 14.32
C GLU A 24 -3.68 -13.52 15.12
N TYR A 25 -4.44 -12.82 15.96
CA TYR A 25 -3.96 -11.62 16.68
C TYR A 25 -2.70 -11.89 17.51
N LEU A 26 -2.63 -12.99 18.25
CA LEU A 26 -1.47 -13.31 19.07
C LEU A 26 -0.23 -13.55 18.22
N LYS A 27 -0.39 -14.29 17.11
CA LYS A 27 0.70 -14.54 16.16
C LYS A 27 1.13 -13.24 15.47
N PHE A 28 0.16 -12.41 15.04
CA PHE A 28 0.46 -11.11 14.45
C PHE A 28 1.32 -10.27 15.40
N LYS A 29 0.91 -10.13 16.66
CA LYS A 29 1.66 -9.38 17.68
C LYS A 29 3.08 -9.93 17.89
N GLU A 30 3.23 -11.24 17.93
CA GLU A 30 4.55 -11.90 18.07
C GLU A 30 5.46 -11.60 16.88
N TYR A 31 4.93 -11.71 15.65
CA TYR A 31 5.75 -11.57 14.44
C TYR A 31 5.91 -10.12 13.97
N ALA A 32 5.05 -9.21 14.37
CA ALA A 32 5.14 -7.79 14.00
C ALA A 32 6.50 -7.17 14.37
N ASN A 33 7.10 -7.59 15.48
CA ASN A 33 8.43 -7.11 15.89
C ASN A 33 9.59 -7.74 15.08
N LYS A 34 9.33 -8.82 14.32
CA LYS A 34 10.36 -9.57 13.58
C LYS A 34 10.48 -9.14 12.10
N THR A 35 9.61 -8.24 11.64
CA THR A 35 9.63 -7.71 10.26
C THR A 35 9.53 -6.19 10.25
N SER A 36 10.12 -5.56 9.24
CA SER A 36 9.95 -4.13 8.94
C SER A 36 8.77 -3.85 8.01
N TYR A 37 8.15 -4.87 7.44
CA TYR A 37 7.12 -4.76 6.41
C TYR A 37 5.81 -5.34 6.92
N ILE A 38 4.78 -4.51 6.95
CA ILE A 38 3.41 -4.87 7.32
C ILE A 38 2.54 -4.76 6.07
N GLY A 39 1.80 -5.80 5.77
CA GLY A 39 0.92 -5.83 4.61
C GLY A 39 0.63 -7.26 4.11
N GLU A 40 -0.50 -7.44 3.46
CA GLU A 40 -1.50 -6.41 3.24
C GLU A 40 -2.42 -6.32 4.46
N VAL A 41 -2.76 -5.09 4.88
CA VAL A 41 -3.67 -4.78 5.99
C VAL A 41 -4.57 -3.61 5.59
N GLY A 42 -5.64 -3.35 6.32
CA GLY A 42 -6.50 -2.20 6.07
C GLY A 42 -7.98 -2.55 6.02
N LEU A 43 -8.72 -1.88 5.11
CA LEU A 43 -10.18 -1.93 5.06
C LEU A 43 -10.68 -2.18 3.62
N ASP A 44 -11.73 -2.98 3.49
CA ASP A 44 -12.50 -3.17 2.27
C ASP A 44 -14.00 -2.99 2.54
N PHE A 45 -14.56 -1.88 2.07
CA PHE A 45 -16.00 -1.61 2.17
C PHE A 45 -16.71 -1.82 0.83
N SER A 46 -16.11 -2.57 -0.08
CA SER A 46 -16.76 -3.04 -1.29
C SER A 46 -17.87 -4.04 -0.97
N ARG A 47 -18.60 -4.46 -2.01
CA ARG A 47 -19.64 -5.50 -1.87
C ARG A 47 -19.11 -6.79 -1.24
N GLU A 48 -17.85 -7.10 -1.45
CA GLU A 48 -17.20 -8.32 -0.92
C GLU A 48 -16.89 -8.20 0.57
N GLY A 49 -16.42 -7.00 1.02
CA GLY A 49 -15.93 -6.79 2.39
C GLY A 49 -16.94 -6.17 3.35
N ILE A 50 -17.98 -5.48 2.86
CA ILE A 50 -18.86 -4.64 3.68
C ILE A 50 -19.56 -5.40 4.83
N SER A 51 -19.84 -6.69 4.66
CA SER A 51 -20.49 -7.52 5.69
C SER A 51 -19.62 -7.73 6.95
N THR A 52 -18.33 -7.47 6.87
CA THR A 52 -17.37 -7.59 7.98
C THR A 52 -16.76 -6.25 8.39
N LYS A 53 -17.37 -5.14 8.00
CA LYS A 53 -16.86 -3.79 8.24
C LYS A 53 -16.36 -3.56 9.67
N ASP A 54 -17.19 -3.86 10.67
CA ASP A 54 -16.84 -3.59 12.07
C ASP A 54 -15.68 -4.46 12.55
N ILE A 55 -15.62 -5.71 12.09
CA ILE A 55 -14.51 -6.62 12.38
C ILE A 55 -13.22 -6.11 11.72
N GLN A 56 -13.31 -5.61 10.48
CA GLN A 56 -12.17 -5.03 9.77
C GLN A 56 -11.62 -3.81 10.51
N ILE A 57 -12.49 -2.90 10.95
CA ILE A 57 -12.09 -1.71 11.72
C ILE A 57 -11.36 -2.12 13.01
N GLN A 58 -11.95 -3.04 13.79
CA GLN A 58 -11.33 -3.55 15.02
C GLN A 58 -9.98 -4.22 14.74
N SER A 59 -9.92 -5.03 13.69
CA SER A 59 -8.69 -5.73 13.30
C SER A 59 -7.61 -4.76 12.83
N PHE A 60 -7.97 -3.77 12.02
CA PHE A 60 -7.00 -2.79 11.55
C PHE A 60 -6.50 -1.91 12.70
N GLU A 61 -7.37 -1.49 13.62
CA GLU A 61 -6.97 -0.79 14.85
C GLU A 61 -6.01 -1.64 15.70
N TYR A 62 -6.28 -2.94 15.83
CA TYR A 62 -5.35 -3.85 16.52
C TYR A 62 -3.97 -3.88 15.86
N VAL A 63 -3.92 -3.99 14.53
CA VAL A 63 -2.67 -3.96 13.76
C VAL A 63 -1.91 -2.66 14.01
N LEU A 64 -2.59 -1.51 13.88
CA LEU A 64 -1.97 -0.19 14.07
C LEU A 64 -1.43 -0.02 15.48
N ASN A 65 -2.16 -0.47 16.50
CA ASN A 65 -1.70 -0.46 17.88
C ASN A 65 -0.46 -1.34 18.11
N CYS A 66 -0.36 -2.49 17.43
CA CYS A 66 0.81 -3.35 17.51
C CYS A 66 2.09 -2.70 16.95
N ILE A 67 1.95 -1.80 15.96
CA ILE A 67 3.09 -1.20 15.26
C ILE A 67 3.31 0.28 15.57
N LYS A 68 2.45 0.87 16.38
CA LYS A 68 2.52 2.28 16.78
C LYS A 68 3.89 2.63 17.37
N GLY A 69 4.46 3.74 16.93
CA GLY A 69 5.80 4.17 17.34
C GLY A 69 6.96 3.35 16.78
N GLN A 70 6.68 2.42 15.85
CA GLN A 70 7.69 1.64 15.15
C GLN A 70 7.80 2.12 13.70
N ASN A 71 9.02 2.23 13.21
CA ASN A 71 9.27 2.59 11.80
C ASN A 71 8.97 1.40 10.87
N LYS A 72 7.70 1.03 10.70
CA LYS A 72 7.27 -0.03 9.78
C LYS A 72 6.81 0.59 8.47
N ILE A 73 7.03 -0.11 7.37
CA ILE A 73 6.40 0.20 6.07
C ILE A 73 5.10 -0.59 5.99
N VAL A 74 3.99 0.11 5.78
CA VAL A 74 2.65 -0.49 5.78
C VAL A 74 2.06 -0.45 4.38
N SER A 75 1.81 -1.61 3.77
CA SER A 75 1.07 -1.73 2.51
C SER A 75 -0.42 -1.92 2.81
N LEU A 76 -1.25 -1.07 2.22
CA LEU A 76 -2.64 -0.87 2.62
C LEU A 76 -3.63 -1.27 1.53
N HIS A 77 -4.54 -2.16 1.88
CA HIS A 77 -5.80 -2.32 1.19
C HIS A 77 -6.81 -1.26 1.67
N SER A 78 -7.44 -0.53 0.75
CA SER A 78 -8.31 0.59 1.14
C SER A 78 -9.57 0.73 0.29
N ARG A 79 -9.96 -0.33 -0.43
CA ARG A 79 -11.04 -0.30 -1.43
C ARG A 79 -12.38 0.17 -0.82
N ARG A 80 -12.88 1.34 -1.31
CA ARG A 80 -14.07 2.05 -0.81
C ARG A 80 -14.00 2.47 0.66
N ALA A 81 -12.81 2.48 1.24
CA ALA A 81 -12.55 2.82 2.64
C ALA A 81 -11.33 3.76 2.78
N GLU A 82 -10.96 4.44 1.69
CA GLU A 82 -9.72 5.23 1.62
C GLU A 82 -9.69 6.36 2.66
N LYS A 83 -10.84 7.00 2.89
CA LYS A 83 -10.97 8.07 3.90
C LYS A 83 -10.79 7.55 5.31
N GLU A 84 -11.48 6.48 5.65
CA GLU A 84 -11.41 5.81 6.94
C GLU A 84 -9.99 5.29 7.21
N THR A 85 -9.39 4.65 6.21
CA THR A 85 -8.00 4.17 6.29
C THR A 85 -7.04 5.31 6.58
N LEU A 86 -7.14 6.44 5.85
CA LEU A 86 -6.33 7.63 6.11
C LEU A 86 -6.51 8.17 7.53
N GLN A 87 -7.75 8.28 8.00
CA GLN A 87 -8.06 8.78 9.33
C GLN A 87 -7.43 7.89 10.43
N MET A 88 -7.52 6.56 10.28
CA MET A 88 -6.94 5.63 11.24
C MET A 88 -5.41 5.70 11.27
N LEU A 89 -4.75 5.84 10.11
CA LEU A 89 -3.29 6.03 10.04
C LEU A 89 -2.86 7.30 10.77
N LEU A 90 -3.53 8.43 10.52
CA LEU A 90 -3.21 9.71 11.13
C LEU A 90 -3.44 9.68 12.66
N ALA A 91 -4.55 9.12 13.11
CA ALA A 91 -4.87 8.96 14.53
C ALA A 91 -3.82 8.11 15.28
N ASN A 92 -3.27 7.09 14.61
CA ASN A 92 -2.24 6.21 15.16
C ASN A 92 -0.81 6.68 14.87
N LYS A 93 -0.63 7.84 14.20
CA LYS A 93 0.68 8.42 13.86
C LYS A 93 1.58 7.45 13.08
N ILE A 94 0.99 6.74 12.12
CA ILE A 94 1.75 5.88 11.20
C ILE A 94 2.41 6.79 10.16
N GLU A 95 3.73 6.71 10.04
CA GLU A 95 4.50 7.62 9.18
C GLU A 95 4.72 7.07 7.76
N ASN A 96 4.86 5.75 7.61
CA ASN A 96 5.27 5.12 6.35
C ASN A 96 4.19 4.17 5.84
N ALA A 97 3.34 4.67 4.95
CA ALA A 97 2.26 3.88 4.36
C ALA A 97 2.25 3.97 2.84
N ILE A 98 1.82 2.89 2.20
CA ILE A 98 1.66 2.74 0.77
C ILE A 98 0.21 2.35 0.52
N PHE A 99 -0.55 3.22 -0.14
CA PHE A 99 -1.89 2.89 -0.63
C PHE A 99 -1.73 2.06 -1.90
N HIS A 100 -1.90 0.76 -1.74
CA HIS A 100 -1.85 -0.22 -2.81
C HIS A 100 -3.08 -0.08 -3.71
N TRP A 101 -2.86 -0.16 -5.03
CA TRP A 101 -3.92 -0.12 -6.05
C TRP A 101 -5.06 0.86 -5.72
N TYR A 102 -4.70 2.11 -5.45
CA TYR A 102 -5.66 3.14 -5.06
C TYR A 102 -6.77 3.32 -6.11
N SER A 103 -8.03 3.32 -5.67
CA SER A 103 -9.21 3.45 -6.54
C SER A 103 -10.22 4.51 -6.08
N GLY A 104 -9.88 5.28 -5.05
CA GLY A 104 -10.74 6.27 -4.44
C GLY A 104 -10.85 7.60 -5.20
N SER A 105 -11.46 8.59 -4.56
CA SER A 105 -11.65 9.93 -5.14
C SER A 105 -10.35 10.74 -5.18
N ILE A 106 -10.26 11.69 -6.10
CA ILE A 106 -9.11 12.59 -6.23
C ILE A 106 -8.93 13.44 -4.96
N SER A 107 -10.00 13.90 -4.32
CA SER A 107 -9.91 14.72 -3.10
C SER A 107 -9.26 13.95 -1.92
N ILE A 108 -9.54 12.66 -1.81
CA ILE A 108 -8.89 11.80 -0.79
C ILE A 108 -7.45 11.51 -1.19
N LEU A 109 -7.16 11.25 -2.49
CA LEU A 109 -5.80 11.11 -2.99
C LEU A 109 -4.93 12.32 -2.62
N GLU A 110 -5.43 13.54 -2.84
CA GLU A 110 -4.72 14.78 -2.48
C GLU A 110 -4.43 14.85 -0.98
N SER A 111 -5.38 14.43 -0.14
CA SER A 111 -5.20 14.37 1.31
C SER A 111 -4.13 13.35 1.72
N ILE A 112 -4.13 12.16 1.10
CA ILE A 112 -3.13 11.11 1.29
C ILE A 112 -1.75 11.61 0.86
N ALA A 113 -1.65 12.22 -0.32
CA ALA A 113 -0.40 12.78 -0.84
C ALA A 113 0.15 13.91 0.05
N LYS A 114 -0.72 14.80 0.55
CA LYS A 114 -0.35 15.87 1.50
C LYS A 114 0.18 15.30 2.82
N SER A 115 -0.27 14.13 3.23
CA SER A 115 0.25 13.43 4.40
C SER A 115 1.58 12.72 4.16
N GLY A 116 2.13 12.77 2.93
CA GLY A 116 3.41 12.17 2.56
C GLY A 116 3.36 10.66 2.30
N TYR A 117 2.17 10.06 2.21
CA TYR A 117 2.02 8.64 1.94
C TYR A 117 2.20 8.31 0.47
N TYR A 118 2.66 7.10 0.19
CA TYR A 118 2.95 6.60 -1.13
C TYR A 118 1.76 5.88 -1.76
N PHE A 119 1.83 5.72 -3.08
CA PHE A 119 0.86 4.95 -3.87
C PHE A 119 1.63 3.94 -4.71
N SER A 120 1.20 2.68 -4.74
CA SER A 120 1.74 1.72 -5.68
C SER A 120 0.81 1.53 -6.87
N ILE A 121 1.41 1.49 -8.05
CA ILE A 121 0.74 1.45 -9.35
C ILE A 121 1.00 0.10 -10.00
N ASN A 122 -0.07 -0.53 -10.47
CA ASN A 122 -0.03 -1.78 -11.24
C ASN A 122 -0.49 -1.60 -12.69
N SER A 123 -0.35 -2.66 -13.48
CA SER A 123 -0.72 -2.64 -14.90
C SER A 123 -2.23 -2.41 -15.13
N ALA A 124 -3.12 -2.90 -14.26
CA ALA A 124 -4.56 -2.69 -14.41
C ALA A 124 -4.94 -1.21 -14.29
N MET A 125 -4.25 -0.45 -13.43
CA MET A 125 -4.46 1.00 -13.34
C MET A 125 -4.07 1.72 -14.63
N THR A 126 -3.00 1.30 -15.32
CA THR A 126 -2.57 1.92 -16.58
C THR A 126 -3.52 1.65 -17.74
N LEU A 127 -4.28 0.55 -17.67
CA LEU A 127 -5.23 0.14 -18.71
C LEU A 127 -6.62 0.76 -18.53
N SER A 128 -7.02 1.13 -17.31
CA SER A 128 -8.34 1.72 -17.04
C SER A 128 -8.33 3.24 -17.14
N GLU A 129 -9.42 3.83 -17.62
CA GLU A 129 -9.57 5.30 -17.69
C GLU A 129 -9.47 5.94 -16.30
N ASN A 130 -10.18 5.39 -15.31
CA ASN A 130 -10.13 5.89 -13.95
C ASN A 130 -8.71 5.76 -13.33
N GLY A 131 -8.04 4.63 -13.56
CA GLY A 131 -6.66 4.42 -13.10
C GLY A 131 -5.69 5.45 -13.70
N ARG A 132 -5.77 5.71 -15.01
CA ARG A 132 -4.95 6.75 -15.66
C ARG A 132 -5.23 8.14 -15.10
N LYS A 133 -6.49 8.48 -14.84
CA LYS A 133 -6.88 9.74 -14.19
C LYS A 133 -6.27 9.84 -12.78
N ILE A 134 -6.33 8.78 -12.00
CA ILE A 134 -5.72 8.71 -10.66
C ILE A 134 -4.20 8.90 -10.77
N ILE A 135 -3.52 8.10 -11.60
CA ILE A 135 -2.06 8.17 -11.78
C ILE A 135 -1.60 9.58 -12.13
N SER A 136 -2.33 10.28 -13.02
CA SER A 136 -2.00 11.66 -13.44
C SER A 136 -2.05 12.68 -12.30
N LYS A 137 -2.68 12.37 -11.17
CA LYS A 137 -2.82 13.25 -10.00
C LYS A 137 -1.87 12.89 -8.86
N ILE A 138 -1.24 11.73 -8.90
CA ILE A 138 -0.25 11.36 -7.88
C ILE A 138 1.06 12.11 -8.14
N PRO A 139 1.64 12.78 -7.13
CA PRO A 139 2.97 13.38 -7.25
C PRO A 139 4.02 12.31 -7.60
N LYS A 140 4.89 12.60 -8.58
CA LYS A 140 5.93 11.65 -9.04
C LYS A 140 6.81 11.11 -7.90
N ASP A 141 7.03 11.92 -6.85
CA ASP A 141 7.83 11.57 -5.67
C ASP A 141 7.15 10.57 -4.73
N LEU A 142 5.86 10.31 -4.89
CA LEU A 142 5.06 9.42 -4.07
C LEU A 142 4.61 8.15 -4.82
N ILE A 143 5.11 7.94 -6.04
CA ILE A 143 4.78 6.76 -6.85
C ILE A 143 5.78 5.63 -6.58
N LEU A 144 5.25 4.46 -6.30
CA LEU A 144 5.90 3.16 -6.35
C LEU A 144 5.18 2.28 -7.40
N THR A 145 5.73 1.12 -7.69
CA THR A 145 5.14 0.18 -8.66
C THR A 145 5.02 -1.22 -8.07
N GLU A 146 4.03 -1.96 -8.52
CA GLU A 146 3.70 -3.30 -8.03
C GLU A 146 3.17 -4.18 -9.15
N THR A 147 3.16 -5.50 -8.94
CA THR A 147 2.55 -6.46 -9.86
C THR A 147 1.16 -6.87 -9.43
N ASP A 148 0.90 -6.87 -8.14
CA ASP A 148 -0.29 -7.48 -7.52
C ASP A 148 -0.53 -8.93 -7.93
N TYR A 149 0.57 -9.66 -8.18
CA TYR A 149 0.51 -11.09 -8.48
C TYR A 149 0.14 -11.88 -7.22
N PRO A 150 -0.72 -12.89 -7.28
CA PRO A 150 -1.31 -13.50 -8.48
C PRO A 150 -2.68 -12.91 -8.91
N TYR A 151 -3.16 -11.85 -8.29
CA TYR A 151 -4.51 -11.30 -8.53
C TYR A 151 -4.65 -10.59 -9.88
N ILE A 152 -3.57 -10.09 -10.45
CA ILE A 152 -3.52 -9.58 -11.82
C ILE A 152 -2.74 -10.57 -12.67
N GLU A 153 -3.46 -11.31 -13.55
CA GLU A 153 -2.84 -12.18 -14.53
C GLU A 153 -1.99 -11.36 -15.51
N ASN A 154 -0.82 -11.90 -15.89
CA ASN A 154 0.12 -11.24 -16.80
C ASN A 154 0.58 -9.84 -16.36
N SER A 155 0.49 -9.53 -15.06
CA SER A 155 1.01 -8.29 -14.54
C SER A 155 2.49 -8.14 -14.86
N ASN A 156 2.85 -7.03 -15.48
CA ASN A 156 4.21 -6.77 -15.93
C ASN A 156 4.62 -5.34 -15.58
N MET A 157 5.69 -5.22 -14.79
CA MET A 157 6.27 -3.93 -14.40
C MET A 157 6.64 -3.07 -15.60
N LYS A 158 7.09 -3.68 -16.71
CA LYS A 158 7.44 -2.98 -17.94
C LYS A 158 6.26 -2.16 -18.48
N ILE A 159 5.04 -2.70 -18.44
CA ILE A 159 3.82 -1.97 -18.87
C ILE A 159 3.66 -0.68 -18.08
N VAL A 160 3.85 -0.76 -16.75
CA VAL A 160 3.74 0.41 -15.86
C VAL A 160 4.84 1.41 -16.16
N HIS A 161 6.09 0.97 -16.32
CA HIS A 161 7.24 1.85 -16.59
C HIS A 161 7.13 2.52 -17.95
N THR A 162 6.73 1.79 -19.00
CA THR A 162 6.46 2.38 -20.32
C THR A 162 5.34 3.43 -20.24
N TYR A 163 4.26 3.15 -19.50
CA TYR A 163 3.18 4.12 -19.30
C TYR A 163 3.68 5.39 -18.59
N LEU A 164 4.43 5.23 -17.50
CA LEU A 164 4.99 6.37 -16.74
C LEU A 164 6.00 7.17 -17.58
N SER A 165 6.85 6.51 -18.37
CA SER A 165 7.77 7.13 -19.32
C SER A 165 7.01 8.07 -20.28
N ASN A 166 5.93 7.59 -20.86
CA ASN A 166 5.11 8.37 -21.79
C ASN A 166 4.48 9.59 -21.12
N ILE A 167 3.82 9.43 -19.95
CA ILE A 167 3.14 10.58 -19.31
C ILE A 167 4.08 11.57 -18.63
N TRP A 168 5.28 11.14 -18.27
CA TRP A 168 6.31 12.00 -17.70
C TRP A 168 7.22 12.63 -18.75
N ASN A 169 7.15 12.15 -19.99
CA ASN A 169 8.02 12.54 -21.11
C ASN A 169 9.51 12.37 -20.77
N VAL A 170 9.87 11.19 -20.28
CA VAL A 170 11.23 10.80 -19.90
C VAL A 170 11.51 9.37 -20.37
N SER A 171 12.76 8.91 -20.35
CA SER A 171 13.12 7.54 -20.68
C SER A 171 12.63 6.55 -19.61
N GLU A 172 12.47 5.26 -19.96
CA GLU A 172 12.17 4.20 -18.98
C GLU A 172 13.26 4.08 -17.90
N VAL A 173 14.51 4.36 -18.24
CA VAL A 173 15.64 4.39 -17.29
C VAL A 173 15.44 5.48 -16.23
N GLU A 174 14.99 6.66 -16.62
CA GLU A 174 14.69 7.74 -15.67
C GLU A 174 13.49 7.41 -14.79
N VAL A 175 12.48 6.68 -15.34
CA VAL A 175 11.38 6.13 -14.53
C VAL A 175 11.92 5.16 -13.48
N ASP A 176 12.75 4.19 -13.87
CA ASP A 176 13.36 3.22 -12.96
C ASP A 176 14.15 3.92 -11.84
N GLN A 177 14.96 4.90 -12.20
CA GLN A 177 15.73 5.69 -11.24
C GLN A 177 14.82 6.46 -10.27
N LYS A 178 13.73 7.03 -10.76
CA LYS A 178 12.76 7.75 -9.94
C LYS A 178 12.05 6.83 -8.96
N ILE A 179 11.54 5.69 -9.43
CA ILE A 179 10.87 4.69 -8.58
C ILE A 179 11.85 4.12 -7.54
N ALA A 180 13.08 3.77 -7.95
CA ALA A 180 14.11 3.31 -7.04
C ALA A 180 14.47 4.36 -5.98
N SER A 181 14.55 5.64 -6.36
CA SER A 181 14.76 6.75 -5.42
C SER A 181 13.62 6.89 -4.41
N ASN A 182 12.37 6.80 -4.87
CA ASN A 182 11.19 6.84 -4.01
C ASN A 182 11.19 5.66 -3.02
N PHE A 183 11.46 4.45 -3.51
CA PHE A 183 11.56 3.27 -2.66
C PHE A 183 12.70 3.40 -1.64
N LYS A 184 13.85 3.90 -2.05
CA LYS A 184 14.99 4.16 -1.15
C LYS A 184 14.62 5.14 -0.04
N LYS A 185 13.86 6.19 -0.34
CA LYS A 185 13.40 7.18 0.66
C LYS A 185 12.56 6.50 1.75
N ILE A 186 11.53 5.74 1.37
CA ILE A 186 10.65 5.08 2.36
C ILE A 186 11.40 4.00 3.16
N VAL A 187 12.33 3.26 2.54
CA VAL A 187 13.13 2.24 3.22
C VAL A 187 14.15 2.86 4.18
N SER A 188 14.73 4.02 3.83
CA SER A 188 15.73 4.69 4.68
C SER A 188 15.16 5.13 6.03
N THR A 189 13.85 5.31 6.16
CA THR A 189 13.19 5.62 7.44
C THR A 189 13.30 4.46 8.44
N GLN A 190 13.58 3.23 7.98
CA GLN A 190 13.73 2.04 8.82
C GLN A 190 15.08 1.96 9.57
N ILE A 191 16.06 2.81 9.18
CA ILE A 191 17.45 2.70 9.64
C ILE A 191 17.73 3.65 10.82
N LYS A 192 16.73 4.38 11.29
CA LYS A 192 16.87 5.31 12.41
C LYS A 192 16.69 4.64 13.77
#